data_8651e70086ddb80588d0762201e89005
#
_entry.id   8651e70086ddb80588d0762201e89005
#
_cell.length_a   1.000
_cell.length_b   1.000
_cell.length_c   1.000
_cell.angle_alpha   90.00
_cell.angle_beta   90.00
_cell.angle_gamma   90.00
#
_symmetry.space_group_name_H-M   'P 1'
#
loop_
_entity.id
_entity.type
_entity.pdbx_description
1 polymer ?
#
loop_
_entity_poly.entity_id
_entity_poly.type
_entity_poly.pdbx_seq_one_letter_code
_entity_poly.pdbx_strand_id
1 'polypeptide(L)'
;YTLKELCNEPDNIKSNFKVYIQGFSAEVQEIFNGLEMFSHIDKMDKDGCLFSVVQAFADLDLDPKTYDSIKMGYIFEHLIGKFYQNVDAGQFYTGRDIIKCLVAVLISEGCDDIFDDGKVVTVCDQACGTGGMLSTAYSFIKHYNPSADVRLFGQEFMPQSYAVGLAEMMIKDQNTENFRNADTFKEDCFPNIKMRFVLENPPFGTPWAGKDAK
;
A
#
# COMPACT_ATOMS: atom_id res chain seq x y z
N TYR A 1 -24.66 -5.75 -4.62
CA TYR A 1 -24.53 -6.92 -3.73
C TYR A 1 -23.65 -6.57 -2.54
N THR A 2 -23.97 -7.14 -1.37
CA THR A 2 -23.11 -7.19 -0.20
C THR A 2 -22.55 -8.60 -0.05
N LEU A 3 -21.48 -8.78 0.74
CA LEU A 3 -20.95 -10.13 1.02
C LEU A 3 -22.01 -11.05 1.65
N LYS A 4 -22.91 -10.49 2.49
CA LYS A 4 -24.02 -11.24 3.09
C LYS A 4 -25.02 -11.75 2.04
N GLU A 5 -25.34 -10.91 1.04
CA GLU A 5 -26.22 -11.33 -0.05
C GLU A 5 -25.61 -12.42 -0.92
N LEU A 6 -24.28 -12.41 -1.12
CA LEU A 6 -23.58 -13.49 -1.84
C LEU A 6 -23.72 -14.84 -1.13
N CYS A 7 -23.73 -14.86 0.20
CA CYS A 7 -23.89 -16.10 0.97
C CYS A 7 -25.30 -16.72 0.88
N ASN A 8 -26.31 -16.00 0.37
CA ASN A 8 -27.65 -16.53 0.15
C ASN A 8 -27.72 -17.49 -1.04
N GLU A 9 -26.71 -17.50 -1.92
CA GLU A 9 -26.64 -18.34 -3.11
C GLU A 9 -25.32 -19.15 -3.13
N PRO A 10 -25.16 -20.15 -2.26
CA PRO A 10 -23.92 -20.92 -2.11
C PRO A 10 -23.44 -21.58 -3.41
N ASP A 11 -24.35 -22.09 -4.24
CA ASP A 11 -24.02 -22.76 -5.50
C ASP A 11 -23.44 -21.82 -6.55
N ASN A 12 -23.72 -20.52 -6.43
CA ASN A 12 -23.26 -19.48 -7.33
C ASN A 12 -22.19 -18.59 -6.72
N ILE A 13 -21.68 -18.91 -5.53
CA ILE A 13 -20.79 -18.03 -4.74
C ILE A 13 -19.58 -17.57 -5.54
N LYS A 14 -18.96 -18.44 -6.33
CA LYS A 14 -17.79 -18.12 -7.15
C LYS A 14 -18.08 -17.06 -8.20
N SER A 15 -19.12 -17.27 -9.00
CA SER A 15 -19.50 -16.33 -10.06
C SER A 15 -19.94 -14.99 -9.48
N ASN A 16 -20.77 -15.04 -8.45
CA ASN A 16 -21.29 -13.85 -7.79
C ASN A 16 -20.20 -13.04 -7.10
N PHE A 17 -19.20 -13.69 -6.47
CA PHE A 17 -18.08 -13.01 -5.85
C PHE A 17 -17.15 -12.34 -6.89
N LYS A 18 -16.92 -13.00 -8.04
CA LYS A 18 -16.17 -12.36 -9.14
C LYS A 18 -16.89 -11.11 -9.66
N VAL A 19 -18.20 -11.16 -9.84
CA VAL A 19 -19.01 -10.00 -10.25
C VAL A 19 -18.99 -8.90 -9.17
N TYR A 20 -19.04 -9.26 -7.90
CA TYR A 20 -18.94 -8.32 -6.78
C TYR A 20 -17.63 -7.54 -6.83
N ILE A 21 -16.50 -8.22 -7.03
CA ILE A 21 -15.17 -7.58 -7.16
C ILE A 21 -15.13 -6.65 -8.39
N GLN A 22 -15.69 -7.06 -9.52
CA GLN A 22 -15.75 -6.25 -10.73
C GLN A 22 -16.61 -4.99 -10.61
N GLY A 23 -17.44 -4.91 -9.57
CA GLY A 23 -18.28 -3.73 -9.28
C GLY A 23 -17.54 -2.58 -8.57
N PHE A 24 -16.28 -2.77 -8.16
CA PHE A 24 -15.50 -1.70 -7.53
C PHE A 24 -14.91 -0.72 -8.56
N SER A 25 -14.39 0.40 -8.08
CA SER A 25 -13.72 1.40 -8.93
C SER A 25 -12.46 0.82 -9.61
N ALA A 26 -11.98 1.49 -10.65
CA ALA A 26 -10.81 1.04 -11.40
C ALA A 26 -9.57 0.90 -10.50
N GLU A 27 -9.37 1.82 -9.57
CA GLU A 27 -8.25 1.82 -8.63
C GLU A 27 -8.31 0.59 -7.70
N VAL A 28 -9.50 0.24 -7.20
CA VAL A 28 -9.68 -0.94 -6.34
C VAL A 28 -9.52 -2.23 -7.17
N GLN A 29 -9.97 -2.24 -8.41
CA GLN A 29 -9.74 -3.37 -9.31
C GLN A 29 -8.26 -3.57 -9.64
N GLU A 30 -7.48 -2.49 -9.76
CA GLU A 30 -6.02 -2.56 -9.91
C GLU A 30 -5.37 -3.28 -8.72
N ILE A 31 -5.81 -2.96 -7.49
CA ILE A 31 -5.35 -3.65 -6.27
C ILE A 31 -5.71 -5.15 -6.33
N PHE A 32 -6.95 -5.50 -6.64
CA PHE A 32 -7.38 -6.89 -6.71
C PHE A 32 -6.63 -7.68 -7.80
N ASN A 33 -6.33 -7.05 -8.93
CA ASN A 33 -5.54 -7.66 -10.00
C ASN A 33 -4.09 -7.88 -9.56
N GLY A 34 -3.45 -6.89 -8.97
CA GLY A 34 -2.08 -6.99 -8.46
C GLY A 34 -1.92 -8.03 -7.34
N LEU A 35 -2.98 -8.26 -6.54
CA LEU A 35 -3.06 -9.32 -5.53
C LEU A 35 -3.52 -10.67 -6.11
N GLU A 36 -3.70 -10.80 -7.41
CA GLU A 36 -4.16 -12.05 -8.07
C GLU A 36 -5.47 -12.62 -7.47
N MET A 37 -6.38 -11.74 -7.03
CA MET A 37 -7.59 -12.14 -6.29
C MET A 37 -8.42 -13.19 -7.03
N PHE A 38 -8.56 -13.08 -8.36
CA PHE A 38 -9.32 -14.04 -9.15
C PHE A 38 -8.72 -15.45 -9.12
N SER A 39 -7.39 -15.54 -9.12
CA SER A 39 -6.66 -16.83 -8.98
C SER A 39 -6.90 -17.44 -7.61
N HIS A 40 -6.88 -16.62 -6.55
CA HIS A 40 -7.18 -17.07 -5.19
C HIS A 40 -8.62 -17.55 -5.04
N ILE A 41 -9.60 -16.87 -5.66
CA ILE A 41 -11.00 -17.31 -5.68
C ILE A 41 -11.12 -18.69 -6.35
N ASP A 42 -10.49 -18.88 -7.52
CA ASP A 42 -10.51 -20.15 -8.23
C ASP A 42 -9.89 -21.28 -7.41
N LYS A 43 -8.80 -20.99 -6.68
CA LYS A 43 -8.16 -21.95 -5.80
C LYS A 43 -9.05 -22.30 -4.60
N MET A 44 -9.60 -21.32 -3.90
CA MET A 44 -10.49 -21.54 -2.76
C MET A 44 -11.75 -22.32 -3.14
N ASP A 45 -12.29 -22.06 -4.32
CA ASP A 45 -13.44 -22.81 -4.86
C ASP A 45 -13.08 -24.28 -5.09
N LYS A 46 -11.95 -24.54 -5.76
CA LYS A 46 -11.41 -25.89 -5.99
C LYS A 46 -11.14 -26.66 -4.69
N ASP A 47 -10.65 -25.96 -3.67
CA ASP A 47 -10.35 -26.53 -2.36
C ASP A 47 -11.59 -26.65 -1.46
N GLY A 48 -12.77 -26.19 -1.94
CA GLY A 48 -14.06 -26.30 -1.25
C GLY A 48 -14.21 -25.35 -0.05
N CYS A 49 -13.38 -24.33 0.09
CA CYS A 49 -13.40 -23.41 1.23
C CYS A 49 -13.91 -21.98 0.90
N LEU A 50 -14.19 -21.68 -0.38
CA LEU A 50 -14.58 -20.32 -0.79
C LEU A 50 -15.80 -19.79 -0.04
N PHE A 51 -16.86 -20.59 0.08
CA PHE A 51 -18.08 -20.18 0.79
C PHE A 51 -17.77 -19.82 2.25
N SER A 52 -17.06 -20.69 2.96
CA SER A 52 -16.71 -20.48 4.37
C SER A 52 -15.87 -19.23 4.58
N VAL A 53 -14.96 -18.95 3.66
CA VAL A 53 -14.12 -17.72 3.70
C VAL A 53 -14.99 -16.48 3.48
N VAL A 54 -15.82 -16.45 2.44
CA VAL A 54 -16.70 -15.31 2.16
C VAL A 54 -17.68 -15.08 3.32
N GLN A 55 -18.25 -16.15 3.89
CA GLN A 55 -19.13 -16.03 5.05
C GLN A 55 -18.42 -15.45 6.27
N ALA A 56 -17.20 -15.92 6.57
CA ALA A 56 -16.43 -15.39 7.69
C ALA A 56 -16.18 -13.89 7.56
N PHE A 57 -15.88 -13.39 6.36
CA PHE A 57 -15.74 -11.95 6.11
C PHE A 57 -17.09 -11.22 6.15
N ALA A 58 -18.17 -11.82 5.67
CA ALA A 58 -19.52 -11.24 5.73
C ALA A 58 -20.02 -11.03 7.17
N ASP A 59 -19.54 -11.84 8.11
CA ASP A 59 -19.89 -11.75 9.53
C ASP A 59 -19.06 -10.73 10.31
N LEU A 60 -17.96 -10.23 9.72
CA LEU A 60 -17.15 -9.17 10.33
C LEU A 60 -17.86 -7.81 10.23
N ASP A 61 -17.90 -7.08 11.34
CA ASP A 61 -18.28 -5.68 11.33
C ASP A 61 -17.05 -4.84 10.96
N LEU A 62 -17.03 -4.36 9.72
CA LEU A 62 -15.99 -3.45 9.20
C LEU A 62 -16.62 -2.11 8.80
N ASP A 63 -17.74 -1.73 9.43
CA ASP A 63 -18.42 -0.45 9.15
C ASP A 63 -17.46 0.72 9.44
N PRO A 64 -17.26 1.65 8.49
CA PRO A 64 -16.45 2.86 8.68
C PRO A 64 -16.85 3.72 9.88
N LYS A 65 -18.09 3.60 10.37
CA LYS A 65 -18.55 4.27 11.60
C LYS A 65 -17.93 3.66 12.86
N THR A 66 -17.60 2.36 12.81
CA THR A 66 -16.97 1.62 13.91
C THR A 66 -15.45 1.66 13.79
N TYR A 67 -14.96 1.51 12.56
CA TYR A 67 -13.54 1.47 12.22
C TYR A 67 -13.23 2.60 11.22
N ASP A 68 -12.79 3.74 11.75
CA ASP A 68 -12.28 4.85 10.93
C ASP A 68 -11.00 4.46 10.18
N SER A 69 -10.55 5.30 9.25
CA SER A 69 -9.35 5.06 8.44
C SER A 69 -8.09 4.83 9.27
N ILE A 70 -8.00 5.44 10.46
CA ILE A 70 -6.84 5.29 11.36
C ILE A 70 -6.84 3.87 11.95
N LYS A 71 -7.96 3.43 12.53
CA LYS A 71 -8.08 2.09 13.11
C LYS A 71 -7.92 1.00 12.05
N MET A 72 -8.54 1.20 10.87
CA MET A 72 -8.40 0.27 9.76
C MET A 72 -6.95 0.21 9.27
N GLY A 73 -6.26 1.35 9.20
CA GLY A 73 -4.85 1.41 8.91
C GLY A 73 -3.99 0.58 9.87
N TYR A 74 -4.25 0.64 11.19
CA TYR A 74 -3.54 -0.20 12.17
C TYR A 74 -3.83 -1.70 11.99
N ILE A 75 -5.07 -2.08 11.69
CA ILE A 75 -5.44 -3.47 11.40
C ILE A 75 -4.67 -3.96 10.18
N PHE A 76 -4.65 -3.16 9.10
CA PHE A 76 -3.97 -3.50 7.87
C PHE A 76 -2.46 -3.64 8.07
N GLU A 77 -1.82 -2.69 8.77
CA GLU A 77 -0.40 -2.77 9.12
C GLU A 77 -0.06 -4.03 9.92
N HIS A 78 -0.93 -4.39 10.88
CA HIS A 78 -0.73 -5.62 11.67
C HIS A 78 -0.79 -6.87 10.79
N LEU A 79 -1.72 -6.93 9.83
CA LEU A 79 -1.81 -8.02 8.86
C LEU A 79 -0.56 -8.08 7.98
N ILE A 80 -0.16 -6.95 7.40
CA ILE A 80 1.07 -6.85 6.60
C ILE A 80 2.27 -7.34 7.40
N GLY A 81 2.45 -6.85 8.62
CA GLY A 81 3.54 -7.28 9.51
C GLY A 81 3.56 -8.79 9.74
N LYS A 82 2.40 -9.44 9.88
CA LYS A 82 2.31 -10.89 10.04
C LYS A 82 2.67 -11.68 8.77
N PHE A 83 2.20 -11.22 7.61
CA PHE A 83 2.38 -11.96 6.37
C PHE A 83 3.76 -11.74 5.76
N TYR A 84 4.34 -10.55 5.90
CA TYR A 84 5.63 -10.21 5.31
C TYR A 84 6.84 -10.51 6.23
N GLN A 85 6.66 -10.83 7.51
CA GLN A 85 7.76 -11.27 8.39
C GLN A 85 8.39 -12.61 7.99
N ASN A 86 7.69 -13.42 7.22
CA ASN A 86 8.12 -14.77 6.82
C ASN A 86 8.45 -14.90 5.33
N VAL A 87 8.51 -13.81 4.58
CA VAL A 87 8.83 -13.83 3.15
C VAL A 87 10.35 -13.73 2.97
N ASP A 88 10.87 -14.58 2.07
CA ASP A 88 12.30 -14.70 1.76
C ASP A 88 13.03 -13.36 1.56
N ALA A 89 14.30 -13.35 1.91
CA ALA A 89 15.24 -12.24 2.10
C ALA A 89 15.37 -11.14 1.00
N GLY A 90 14.39 -10.97 0.13
CA GLY A 90 14.36 -9.96 -0.93
C GLY A 90 13.29 -8.87 -0.76
N GLN A 91 12.35 -9.04 0.15
CA GLN A 91 11.27 -8.08 0.39
C GLN A 91 11.28 -7.65 1.86
N PHE A 92 12.07 -6.63 2.17
CA PHE A 92 12.22 -6.18 3.56
C PHE A 92 11.09 -5.24 3.95
N TYR A 93 10.20 -5.72 4.82
CA TYR A 93 9.32 -4.86 5.59
C TYR A 93 10.16 -4.02 6.56
N THR A 94 10.13 -2.72 6.42
CA THR A 94 10.80 -1.80 7.35
C THR A 94 9.91 -1.56 8.56
N GLY A 95 10.42 -1.86 9.76
CA GLY A 95 9.69 -1.65 11.01
C GLY A 95 9.29 -0.19 11.20
N ARG A 96 8.05 0.06 11.63
CA ARG A 96 7.49 1.43 11.76
C ARG A 96 8.30 2.34 12.69
N ASP A 97 8.90 1.78 13.74
CA ASP A 97 9.69 2.60 14.67
C ASP A 97 11.01 3.06 14.04
N ILE A 98 11.60 2.23 13.16
CA ILE A 98 12.77 2.61 12.36
C ILE A 98 12.37 3.74 11.40
N ILE A 99 11.24 3.60 10.70
CA ILE A 99 10.75 4.62 9.78
C ILE A 99 10.50 5.94 10.51
N LYS A 100 9.83 5.91 11.67
CA LYS A 100 9.59 7.12 12.48
C LYS A 100 10.90 7.80 12.88
N CYS A 101 11.90 7.02 13.26
CA CYS A 101 13.23 7.56 13.58
C CYS A 101 13.88 8.23 12.35
N LEU A 102 13.84 7.57 11.18
CA LEU A 102 14.38 8.13 9.94
C LEU A 102 13.67 9.43 9.54
N VAL A 103 12.34 9.45 9.59
CA VAL A 103 11.54 10.65 9.28
C VAL A 103 11.84 11.78 10.27
N ALA A 104 11.91 11.48 11.57
CA ALA A 104 12.23 12.48 12.59
C ALA A 104 13.62 13.10 12.38
N VAL A 105 14.63 12.27 12.05
CA VAL A 105 15.99 12.77 11.74
C VAL A 105 15.98 13.62 10.47
N LEU A 106 15.30 13.16 9.42
CA LEU A 106 15.24 13.84 8.12
C LEU A 106 14.61 15.23 8.21
N ILE A 107 13.64 15.41 9.11
CA ILE A 107 12.86 16.66 9.25
C ILE A 107 13.40 17.54 10.41
N SER A 108 14.43 17.10 11.16
CA SER A 108 14.83 17.76 12.42
C SER A 108 15.60 19.04 12.26
N GLU A 109 16.52 19.17 11.29
CA GLU A 109 17.35 20.37 11.11
C GLU A 109 17.20 20.98 9.73
N GLY A 110 17.12 22.32 9.66
CA GLY A 110 17.06 23.07 8.42
C GLY A 110 15.74 22.92 7.65
N CYS A 111 14.70 22.44 8.31
CA CYS A 111 13.38 22.21 7.74
C CYS A 111 12.29 23.04 8.40
N ASP A 112 12.64 24.18 9.02
CA ASP A 112 11.69 25.04 9.74
C ASP A 112 10.52 25.51 8.86
N ASP A 113 10.75 25.61 7.55
CA ASP A 113 9.73 25.96 6.56
C ASP A 113 8.62 24.90 6.39
N ILE A 114 8.81 23.67 6.91
CA ILE A 114 7.73 22.67 6.92
C ILE A 114 6.56 23.10 7.78
N PHE A 115 6.83 23.94 8.79
CA PHE A 115 5.79 24.44 9.71
C PHE A 115 5.03 25.65 9.15
N ASP A 116 5.40 26.15 7.97
CA ASP A 116 4.68 27.22 7.30
C ASP A 116 3.28 26.76 6.89
N ASP A 117 2.30 27.64 7.00
CA ASP A 117 0.92 27.34 6.64
C ASP A 117 0.78 27.04 5.14
N GLY A 118 0.07 25.95 4.82
CA GLY A 118 -0.15 25.51 3.43
C GLY A 118 1.11 25.06 2.68
N LYS A 119 2.21 24.77 3.38
CA LYS A 119 3.46 24.34 2.75
C LYS A 119 3.27 23.08 1.90
N VAL A 120 3.74 23.11 0.66
CA VAL A 120 3.81 21.93 -0.20
C VAL A 120 5.07 21.15 0.15
N VAL A 121 4.92 19.88 0.51
CA VAL A 121 6.00 18.97 0.89
C VAL A 121 5.93 17.72 0.03
N THR A 122 6.95 17.50 -0.82
CA THR A 122 7.05 16.29 -1.65
C THR A 122 7.94 15.26 -0.97
N VAL A 123 7.45 14.02 -0.85
CA VAL A 123 8.18 12.88 -0.29
C VAL A 123 8.20 11.76 -1.32
N CYS A 124 9.37 11.20 -1.58
CA CYS A 124 9.56 10.14 -2.57
C CYS A 124 10.19 8.90 -1.94
N ASP A 125 9.76 7.74 -2.42
CA ASP A 125 10.38 6.43 -2.15
C ASP A 125 10.36 5.63 -3.46
N GLN A 126 11.54 5.40 -4.04
CA GLN A 126 11.70 4.72 -5.33
C GLN A 126 11.87 3.19 -5.20
N ALA A 127 11.75 2.68 -3.98
CA ALA A 127 11.68 1.26 -3.66
C ALA A 127 10.61 1.05 -2.57
N CYS A 128 9.40 1.60 -2.82
CA CYS A 128 8.44 1.89 -1.75
C CYS A 128 7.81 0.64 -1.11
N GLY A 129 7.96 -0.53 -1.70
CA GLY A 129 7.39 -1.76 -1.17
C GLY A 129 5.89 -1.63 -0.95
N THR A 130 5.46 -1.85 0.29
CA THR A 130 4.08 -1.67 0.72
C THR A 130 3.73 -0.21 1.09
N GLY A 131 4.57 0.76 0.75
CA GLY A 131 4.30 2.19 0.99
C GLY A 131 4.50 2.68 2.42
N GLY A 132 5.04 1.84 3.29
CA GLY A 132 5.14 2.11 4.72
C GLY A 132 5.93 3.36 5.09
N MET A 133 7.03 3.65 4.39
CA MET A 133 7.81 4.87 4.63
C MET A 133 7.02 6.12 4.25
N LEU A 134 6.38 6.10 3.09
CA LEU A 134 5.58 7.22 2.60
C LEU A 134 4.39 7.51 3.52
N SER A 135 3.64 6.47 3.89
CA SER A 135 2.50 6.58 4.80
C SER A 135 2.90 7.14 6.17
N THR A 136 4.04 6.69 6.72
CA THR A 136 4.54 7.17 8.01
C THR A 136 5.03 8.62 7.92
N ALA A 137 5.74 8.97 6.84
CA ALA A 137 6.20 10.35 6.60
C ALA A 137 5.01 11.31 6.46
N TYR A 138 3.97 10.92 5.72
CA TYR A 138 2.73 11.69 5.62
C TYR A 138 2.14 11.96 6.99
N SER A 139 1.91 10.91 7.77
CA SER A 139 1.30 11.04 9.09
C SER A 139 2.15 11.88 10.04
N PHE A 140 3.48 11.76 9.97
CA PHE A 140 4.40 12.55 10.78
C PHE A 140 4.32 14.04 10.43
N ILE A 141 4.42 14.39 9.15
CA ILE A 141 4.34 15.79 8.69
C ILE A 141 2.99 16.40 9.05
N LYS A 142 1.90 15.68 8.79
CA LYS A 142 0.53 16.14 9.09
C LYS A 142 0.26 16.29 10.58
N HIS A 143 0.96 15.52 11.43
CA HIS A 143 0.87 15.69 12.88
C HIS A 143 1.43 17.05 13.35
N TYR A 144 2.55 17.47 12.78
CA TYR A 144 3.20 18.74 13.14
C TYR A 144 2.65 19.94 12.35
N ASN A 145 2.24 19.72 11.10
CA ASN A 145 1.60 20.74 10.26
C ASN A 145 0.36 20.18 9.56
N PRO A 146 -0.83 20.26 10.18
CA PRO A 146 -2.06 19.78 9.59
C PRO A 146 -2.44 20.47 8.27
N SER A 147 -1.99 21.73 8.05
CA SER A 147 -2.28 22.50 6.82
C SER A 147 -1.33 22.16 5.66
N ALA A 148 -0.22 21.44 5.89
CA ALA A 148 0.72 21.08 4.83
C ALA A 148 0.05 20.27 3.70
N ASP A 149 0.35 20.62 2.44
CA ASP A 149 0.02 19.83 1.25
C ASP A 149 1.12 18.79 1.03
N VAL A 150 0.96 17.61 1.62
CA VAL A 150 1.93 16.52 1.53
C VAL A 150 1.63 15.67 0.30
N ARG A 151 2.57 15.64 -0.65
CA ARG A 151 2.47 14.88 -1.89
C ARG A 151 3.45 13.72 -1.86
N LEU A 152 2.91 12.51 -1.94
CA LEU A 152 3.67 11.28 -1.90
C LEU A 152 3.95 10.78 -3.31
N PHE A 153 5.16 10.30 -3.55
CA PHE A 153 5.61 9.71 -4.80
C PHE A 153 6.22 8.34 -4.50
N GLY A 154 5.65 7.29 -5.06
CA GLY A 154 6.09 5.92 -4.82
C GLY A 154 6.39 5.20 -6.12
N GLN A 155 7.48 4.43 -6.15
CA GLN A 155 7.81 3.54 -7.25
C GLN A 155 8.15 2.17 -6.67
N GLU A 156 7.53 1.11 -7.20
CA GLU A 156 7.73 -0.26 -6.75
C GLU A 156 7.76 -1.21 -7.94
N PHE A 157 8.79 -2.07 -7.97
CA PHE A 157 8.99 -3.03 -9.06
C PHE A 157 8.04 -4.23 -8.97
N MET A 158 7.82 -4.73 -7.75
CA MET A 158 7.02 -5.94 -7.53
C MET A 158 5.51 -5.61 -7.56
N PRO A 159 4.74 -6.15 -8.53
CA PRO A 159 3.32 -5.82 -8.66
C PRO A 159 2.49 -6.11 -7.41
N GLN A 160 2.81 -7.18 -6.69
CA GLN A 160 2.10 -7.54 -5.45
C GLN A 160 2.37 -6.53 -4.33
N SER A 161 3.64 -6.14 -4.11
CA SER A 161 4.00 -5.13 -3.11
C SER A 161 3.39 -3.78 -3.46
N TYR A 162 3.42 -3.39 -4.73
CA TYR A 162 2.76 -2.20 -5.25
C TYR A 162 1.25 -2.20 -4.95
N ALA A 163 0.54 -3.31 -5.23
CA ALA A 163 -0.89 -3.42 -4.96
C ALA A 163 -1.21 -3.31 -3.45
N VAL A 164 -0.38 -3.90 -2.59
CA VAL A 164 -0.50 -3.74 -1.14
C VAL A 164 -0.27 -2.29 -0.74
N GLY A 165 0.69 -1.61 -1.35
CA GLY A 165 0.97 -0.18 -1.11
C GLY A 165 -0.21 0.70 -1.48
N LEU A 166 -0.82 0.48 -2.64
CA LEU A 166 -2.05 1.18 -3.04
C LEU A 166 -3.17 0.95 -2.03
N ALA A 167 -3.37 -0.30 -1.58
CA ALA A 167 -4.38 -0.62 -0.57
C ALA A 167 -4.11 0.09 0.76
N GLU A 168 -2.86 0.13 1.23
CA GLU A 168 -2.48 0.83 2.46
C GLU A 168 -2.82 2.32 2.38
N MET A 169 -2.44 2.97 1.25
CA MET A 169 -2.73 4.39 1.06
C MET A 169 -4.23 4.67 1.03
N MET A 170 -5.00 3.88 0.28
CA MET A 170 -6.46 4.05 0.20
C MET A 170 -7.15 3.85 1.54
N ILE A 171 -6.76 2.84 2.31
CA ILE A 171 -7.30 2.57 3.66
C ILE A 171 -7.04 3.75 4.61
N LYS A 172 -5.89 4.43 4.45
CA LYS A 172 -5.49 5.58 5.25
C LYS A 172 -5.96 6.93 4.69
N ASP A 173 -6.81 6.92 3.68
CA ASP A 173 -7.27 8.13 2.99
C ASP A 173 -6.12 9.01 2.46
N GLN A 174 -5.09 8.35 1.91
CA GLN A 174 -3.92 8.99 1.32
C GLN A 174 -3.97 8.86 -0.21
N ASN A 175 -3.47 9.88 -0.91
CA ASN A 175 -3.51 9.94 -2.37
C ASN A 175 -2.53 8.94 -3.01
N THR A 176 -3.02 8.15 -3.97
CA THR A 176 -2.27 7.15 -4.73
C THR A 176 -1.86 7.62 -6.14
N GLU A 177 -2.23 8.85 -6.52
CA GLU A 177 -2.06 9.37 -7.89
C GLU A 177 -0.62 9.32 -8.41
N ASN A 178 0.37 9.43 -7.53
CA ASN A 178 1.79 9.41 -7.88
C ASN A 178 2.48 8.08 -7.49
N PHE A 179 1.75 6.99 -7.46
CA PHE A 179 2.34 5.66 -7.31
C PHE A 179 2.50 5.00 -8.67
N ARG A 180 3.63 4.30 -8.90
CA ARG A 180 3.97 3.64 -10.16
C ARG A 180 4.51 2.25 -9.92
N ASN A 181 4.01 1.28 -10.67
CA ASN A 181 4.62 -0.05 -10.74
C ASN A 181 5.67 -0.06 -11.85
N ALA A 182 6.92 0.16 -11.49
CA ALA A 182 8.03 0.24 -12.43
C ALA A 182 9.38 -0.07 -11.75
N ASP A 183 10.35 -0.48 -12.58
CA ASP A 183 11.72 -0.75 -12.15
C ASP A 183 12.55 0.55 -12.13
N THR A 184 12.86 1.03 -10.95
CA THR A 184 13.60 2.29 -10.72
C THR A 184 14.98 2.31 -11.41
N PHE A 185 15.62 1.15 -11.57
CA PHE A 185 16.91 1.09 -12.26
C PHE A 185 16.79 1.21 -13.78
N LYS A 186 15.60 1.05 -14.33
CA LYS A 186 15.34 1.17 -15.77
C LYS A 186 14.63 2.47 -16.13
N GLU A 187 13.79 2.97 -15.25
CA GLU A 187 12.92 4.09 -15.52
C GLU A 187 12.72 4.96 -14.27
N ASP A 188 13.01 6.25 -14.41
CA ASP A 188 12.58 7.27 -13.44
C ASP A 188 11.18 7.76 -13.82
N CYS A 189 10.17 7.41 -13.04
CA CYS A 189 8.79 7.82 -13.30
C CYS A 189 8.51 9.29 -12.97
N PHE A 190 9.46 10.00 -12.32
CA PHE A 190 9.27 11.37 -11.86
C PHE A 190 10.39 12.35 -12.27
N PRO A 191 10.93 12.30 -13.50
CA PRO A 191 12.18 12.95 -13.89
C PRO A 191 12.13 14.49 -13.83
N ASN A 192 10.92 15.08 -13.83
CA ASN A 192 10.74 16.53 -13.83
C ASN A 192 10.27 17.09 -12.49
N ILE A 193 10.21 16.26 -11.45
CA ILE A 193 9.73 16.65 -10.12
C ILE A 193 10.92 16.71 -9.16
N LYS A 194 11.12 17.87 -8.53
CA LYS A 194 12.11 17.99 -7.45
C LYS A 194 11.48 17.55 -6.14
N MET A 195 11.98 16.47 -5.59
CA MET A 195 11.54 15.95 -4.30
C MET A 195 12.19 16.74 -3.17
N ARG A 196 11.40 17.12 -2.16
CA ARG A 196 11.91 17.74 -0.94
C ARG A 196 12.63 16.70 -0.08
N PHE A 197 12.02 15.54 0.08
CA PHE A 197 12.54 14.42 0.84
C PHE A 197 12.52 13.14 0.02
N VAL A 198 13.57 12.35 0.20
CA VAL A 198 13.67 10.99 -0.33
C VAL A 198 13.95 10.05 0.84
N LEU A 199 13.14 9.02 0.97
CA LEU A 199 13.24 7.97 1.99
C LEU A 199 13.24 6.63 1.27
N GLU A 200 14.31 5.85 1.41
CA GLU A 200 14.43 4.58 0.70
C GLU A 200 15.02 3.49 1.59
N ASN A 201 14.50 2.29 1.45
CA ASN A 201 15.14 1.06 1.88
C ASN A 201 15.22 0.10 0.68
N PRO A 202 16.21 0.28 -0.21
CA PRO A 202 16.31 -0.50 -1.43
C PRO A 202 16.68 -1.97 -1.14
N PRO A 203 16.33 -2.91 -2.04
CA PRO A 203 16.65 -4.32 -1.87
C PRO A 203 18.16 -4.55 -1.87
N PHE A 204 18.67 -5.33 -0.89
CA PHE A 204 20.08 -5.62 -0.76
C PHE A 204 20.51 -6.71 -1.75
N GLY A 205 21.73 -6.57 -2.31
CA GLY A 205 22.34 -7.57 -3.16
C GLY A 205 21.70 -7.73 -4.55
N THR A 206 20.77 -6.88 -4.90
CA THR A 206 20.15 -6.88 -6.25
C THR A 206 21.16 -6.30 -7.26
N PRO A 207 21.48 -7.00 -8.37
CA PRO A 207 22.31 -6.45 -9.41
C PRO A 207 21.62 -5.25 -10.07
N TRP A 208 22.14 -4.06 -9.87
CA TRP A 208 21.63 -2.81 -10.47
C TRP A 208 22.25 -2.49 -11.82
N ALA A 209 23.35 -3.14 -12.15
CA ALA A 209 24.01 -2.98 -13.45
C ALA A 209 23.74 -4.24 -14.30
N GLY A 210 23.32 -4.06 -15.56
CA GLY A 210 23.22 -5.15 -16.51
C GLY A 210 24.54 -5.88 -16.68
N LYS A 211 24.52 -7.10 -17.26
CA LYS A 211 25.74 -7.94 -17.48
C LYS A 211 26.87 -7.22 -18.21
N ASP A 212 26.60 -6.08 -18.83
CA ASP A 212 27.52 -5.27 -19.64
C ASP A 212 28.03 -4.00 -18.92
N ALA A 213 27.67 -3.77 -17.67
CA ALA A 213 28.24 -2.71 -16.87
C ALA A 213 29.65 -3.08 -16.43
N LYS A 214 30.63 -2.52 -17.12
CA LYS A 214 32.04 -2.58 -16.76
C LYS A 214 32.42 -1.47 -15.82
#